data_0e8e420175239d57a18d384d524b7b94
#
_entry.id   0e8e420175239d57a18d384d524b7b94
#
_cell.length_a   1.000
_cell.length_b   1.000
_cell.length_c   1.000
_cell.angle_alpha   90.00
_cell.angle_beta   90.00
_cell.angle_gamma   90.00
#
_symmetry.space_group_name_H-M   'P 1'
#
loop_
_entity.id
_entity.type
_entity.pdbx_description
1 polymer ?
#
loop_
_entity_poly.entity_id
_entity_poly.type
_entity_poly.pdbx_seq_one_letter_code
_entity_poly.pdbx_strand_id
1 'polypeptide(L)'
;MGMTMTQKILAKHAGLESVTAGQLIEANVDLTLANDITGPVAIREMEKAGFDKVFDNTKIALVMDHFAPNKDIKSAEQCLECREFSKKYNIVNFFDVGAMGIEHALLPEKGLTAPGE
;
A
#
# COMPACT_ATOMS: atom_id res chain seq x y z
N MET A 1 22.82 7.78 23.20
CA MET A 1 22.08 8.88 22.53
C MET A 1 20.62 8.47 22.35
N GLY A 2 19.68 9.39 22.53
CA GLY A 2 18.27 9.08 22.30
C GLY A 2 17.97 8.92 20.80
N MET A 3 17.07 7.99 20.45
CA MET A 3 16.57 7.82 19.08
C MET A 3 15.47 8.84 18.77
N THR A 4 15.39 9.28 17.52
CA THR A 4 14.25 10.01 16.99
C THR A 4 13.00 9.11 16.93
N MET A 5 11.82 9.69 16.76
CA MET A 5 10.58 8.93 16.59
C MET A 5 10.69 7.96 15.42
N THR A 6 11.19 8.39 14.26
CA THR A 6 11.41 7.54 13.08
C THR A 6 12.36 6.38 13.38
N GLN A 7 13.48 6.64 14.06
CA GLN A 7 14.41 5.58 14.44
C GLN A 7 13.76 4.54 15.37
N LYS A 8 12.92 4.97 16.31
CA LYS A 8 12.19 4.05 17.20
C LYS A 8 11.21 3.16 16.44
N ILE A 9 10.45 3.73 15.50
CA ILE A 9 9.49 2.99 14.67
C ILE A 9 10.25 1.96 13.81
N LEU A 10 11.27 2.41 13.07
CA LEU A 10 12.04 1.54 12.19
C LEU A 10 12.78 0.44 12.97
N ALA A 11 13.35 0.74 14.14
CA ALA A 11 14.01 -0.25 14.99
C ALA A 11 13.01 -1.34 15.44
N LYS A 12 11.82 -0.93 15.88
CA LYS A 12 10.74 -1.86 16.25
C LYS A 12 10.36 -2.79 15.11
N HIS A 13 10.15 -2.25 13.90
CA HIS A 13 9.76 -3.04 12.73
C HIS A 13 10.90 -3.93 12.20
N ALA A 14 12.14 -3.54 12.43
CA ALA A 14 13.32 -4.33 12.08
C ALA A 14 13.71 -5.37 13.16
N GLY A 15 13.07 -5.35 14.33
CA GLY A 15 13.45 -6.22 15.45
C GLY A 15 14.82 -5.88 16.06
N LEU A 16 15.24 -4.61 15.94
CA LEU A 16 16.54 -4.10 16.41
C LEU A 16 16.36 -3.22 17.65
N GLU A 17 17.37 -3.18 18.52
CA GLU A 17 17.37 -2.27 19.67
C GLU A 17 17.49 -0.79 19.26
N SER A 18 18.23 -0.53 18.19
CA SER A 18 18.42 0.81 17.64
C SER A 18 18.78 0.78 16.17
N VAL A 19 18.51 1.88 15.47
CA VAL A 19 18.93 2.11 14.07
C VAL A 19 19.54 3.50 13.93
N THR A 20 20.40 3.65 12.92
CA THR A 20 21.08 4.91 12.62
C THR A 20 20.83 5.35 11.19
N ALA A 21 20.96 6.66 10.92
CA ALA A 21 20.85 7.18 9.56
C ALA A 21 21.91 6.53 8.64
N GLY A 22 21.47 6.12 7.44
CA GLY A 22 22.32 5.43 6.45
C GLY A 22 22.48 3.92 6.66
N GLN A 23 21.93 3.37 7.74
CA GLN A 23 21.91 1.92 7.96
C GLN A 23 20.90 1.25 7.03
N LEU A 24 21.31 0.16 6.36
CA LEU A 24 20.39 -0.71 5.62
C LEU A 24 19.72 -1.67 6.62
N ILE A 25 18.41 -1.74 6.61
CA ILE A 25 17.61 -2.60 7.49
C ILE A 25 16.54 -3.35 6.70
N GLU A 26 16.14 -4.49 7.20
CA GLU A 26 14.91 -5.19 6.79
C GLU A 26 13.83 -4.90 7.83
N ALA A 27 12.73 -4.30 7.41
CA ALA A 27 11.63 -3.94 8.30
C ALA A 27 10.34 -4.63 7.87
N ASN A 28 9.61 -5.17 8.84
CA ASN A 28 8.27 -5.70 8.59
C ASN A 28 7.32 -4.54 8.26
N VAL A 29 6.38 -4.80 7.37
CA VAL A 29 5.37 -3.83 6.91
C VAL A 29 4.02 -4.22 7.48
N ASP A 30 3.33 -3.29 8.13
CA ASP A 30 2.01 -3.53 8.70
C ASP A 30 0.91 -3.49 7.64
N LEU A 31 0.99 -2.53 6.72
CA LEU A 31 0.05 -2.35 5.61
C LEU A 31 0.77 -1.87 4.36
N THR A 32 0.41 -2.39 3.21
CA THR A 32 0.84 -1.89 1.89
C THR A 32 -0.29 -1.09 1.29
N LEU A 33 -0.06 0.20 1.02
CA LEU A 33 -1.00 1.08 0.34
C LEU A 33 -0.55 1.31 -1.10
N ALA A 34 -1.49 1.23 -2.02
CA ALA A 34 -1.32 1.68 -3.40
C ALA A 34 -2.61 2.33 -3.92
N ASN A 35 -2.47 3.17 -4.92
CA ASN A 35 -3.57 3.83 -5.61
C ASN A 35 -3.59 3.43 -7.10
N ASP A 36 -4.49 4.03 -7.87
CA ASP A 36 -4.64 3.78 -9.30
C ASP A 36 -3.48 4.31 -10.18
N ILE A 37 -2.50 5.01 -9.60
CA ILE A 37 -1.23 5.36 -10.26
C ILE A 37 -0.14 4.35 -9.93
N THR A 38 0.09 4.11 -8.63
CA THR A 38 1.21 3.29 -8.14
C THR A 38 0.90 1.79 -8.18
N GLY A 39 -0.36 1.41 -7.97
CA GLY A 39 -0.81 0.03 -8.00
C GLY A 39 -0.48 -0.72 -9.29
N PRO A 40 -0.84 -0.20 -10.49
CA PRO A 40 -0.52 -0.85 -11.75
C PRO A 40 0.97 -1.09 -11.97
N VAL A 41 1.82 -0.17 -11.53
CA VAL A 41 3.28 -0.33 -11.63
C VAL A 41 3.76 -1.49 -10.75
N ALA A 42 3.31 -1.53 -9.50
CA ALA A 42 3.66 -2.61 -8.56
C ALA A 42 3.12 -3.97 -9.02
N ILE A 43 1.89 -4.02 -9.54
CA ILE A 43 1.26 -5.23 -10.07
C ILE A 43 2.09 -5.81 -11.22
N ARG A 44 2.47 -4.98 -12.19
CA ARG A 44 3.28 -5.41 -13.35
C ARG A 44 4.67 -5.91 -12.93
N GLU A 45 5.32 -5.26 -11.97
CA GLU A 45 6.62 -5.71 -11.47
C GLU A 45 6.49 -7.01 -10.67
N MET A 46 5.43 -7.19 -9.90
CA MET A 46 5.11 -8.44 -9.23
C MET A 46 4.94 -9.60 -10.23
N GLU A 47 4.18 -9.38 -11.32
CA GLU A 47 3.96 -10.36 -12.37
C GLU A 47 5.25 -10.70 -13.13
N LYS A 48 6.08 -9.69 -13.48
CA LYS A 48 7.39 -9.91 -14.10
C LYS A 48 8.33 -10.70 -13.21
N ALA A 49 8.27 -10.52 -11.91
CA ALA A 49 9.06 -11.27 -10.94
C ALA A 49 8.56 -12.71 -10.73
N GLY A 50 7.42 -13.07 -11.35
CA GLY A 50 6.85 -14.41 -11.26
C GLY A 50 6.10 -14.72 -9.97
N PHE A 51 5.72 -13.71 -9.21
CA PHE A 51 4.90 -13.89 -8.02
C PHE A 51 3.44 -14.11 -8.43
N ASP A 52 2.85 -15.18 -7.93
CA ASP A 52 1.48 -15.62 -8.24
C ASP A 52 0.51 -15.47 -7.05
N LYS A 53 0.98 -14.95 -5.93
CA LYS A 53 0.20 -14.74 -4.71
C LYS A 53 0.70 -13.56 -3.89
N VAL A 54 -0.20 -12.93 -3.16
CA VAL A 54 0.11 -11.91 -2.16
C VAL A 54 0.40 -12.57 -0.80
N PHE A 55 1.17 -11.90 0.05
CA PHE A 55 1.53 -12.46 1.36
C PHE A 55 0.33 -12.48 2.33
N ASP A 56 -0.50 -11.42 2.30
CA ASP A 56 -1.69 -11.27 3.15
C ASP A 56 -2.64 -10.26 2.50
N ASN A 57 -3.78 -10.71 2.02
CA ASN A 57 -4.76 -9.88 1.34
C ASN A 57 -5.52 -8.90 2.26
N THR A 58 -5.41 -9.07 3.57
CA THR A 58 -5.95 -8.15 4.57
C THR A 58 -5.03 -6.97 4.86
N LYS A 59 -3.75 -7.10 4.50
CA LYS A 59 -2.70 -6.10 4.71
C LYS A 59 -2.32 -5.33 3.45
N ILE A 60 -3.19 -5.36 2.46
CA ILE A 60 -3.07 -4.56 1.23
C ILE A 60 -4.30 -3.67 1.13
N ALA A 61 -4.08 -2.38 0.94
CA ALA A 61 -5.11 -1.40 0.65
C ALA A 61 -4.91 -0.83 -0.76
N LEU A 62 -5.96 -0.81 -1.55
CA LEU A 62 -6.00 -0.17 -2.86
C LEU A 62 -7.10 0.89 -2.86
N VAL A 63 -6.74 2.13 -3.19
CA VAL A 63 -7.65 3.28 -3.21
C VAL A 63 -7.66 3.90 -4.60
N MET A 64 -8.84 3.98 -5.22
CA MET A 64 -9.01 4.55 -6.56
C MET A 64 -9.34 6.04 -6.48
N ASP A 65 -8.39 6.87 -6.07
CA ASP A 65 -8.62 8.28 -5.73
C ASP A 65 -7.94 9.31 -6.65
N HIS A 66 -7.06 8.89 -7.56
CA HIS A 66 -6.36 9.79 -8.47
C HIS A 66 -6.99 9.85 -9.85
N PHE A 67 -7.43 8.73 -10.41
CA PHE A 67 -7.96 8.60 -11.76
C PHE A 67 -9.46 8.30 -11.83
N ALA A 68 -10.13 8.18 -10.71
CA ALA A 68 -11.59 8.05 -10.67
C ALA A 68 -12.22 9.39 -10.24
N PRO A 69 -13.17 9.96 -11.03
CA PRO A 69 -13.66 9.47 -12.32
C PRO A 69 -12.60 9.57 -13.44
N ASN A 70 -12.58 8.55 -14.32
CA ASN A 70 -11.55 8.44 -15.34
C ASN A 70 -11.67 9.55 -16.41
N LYS A 71 -10.59 10.23 -16.72
CA LYS A 71 -10.53 11.31 -17.73
C LYS A 71 -10.27 10.82 -19.16
N ASP A 72 -9.69 9.64 -19.32
CA ASP A 72 -9.29 9.05 -20.59
C ASP A 72 -9.20 7.51 -20.49
N ILE A 73 -8.98 6.86 -21.65
CA ILE A 73 -8.87 5.39 -21.72
C ILE A 73 -7.71 4.88 -20.89
N LYS A 74 -6.57 5.53 -20.90
CA LYS A 74 -5.37 5.10 -20.19
C LYS A 74 -5.61 5.08 -18.67
N SER A 75 -6.24 6.09 -18.11
CA SER A 75 -6.60 6.13 -16.69
C SER A 75 -7.64 5.05 -16.33
N ALA A 76 -8.58 4.78 -17.26
CA ALA A 76 -9.56 3.71 -17.08
C ALA A 76 -8.90 2.30 -17.07
N GLU A 77 -7.91 2.07 -17.95
CA GLU A 77 -7.14 0.83 -18.00
C GLU A 77 -6.36 0.60 -16.69
N GLN A 78 -5.75 1.64 -16.13
CA GLN A 78 -5.04 1.55 -14.85
C GLN A 78 -5.98 1.20 -13.69
N CYS A 79 -7.16 1.83 -13.63
CA CYS A 79 -8.18 1.46 -12.64
C CYS A 79 -8.69 0.02 -12.85
N LEU A 80 -8.85 -0.41 -14.11
CA LEU A 80 -9.25 -1.79 -14.42
C LEU A 80 -8.22 -2.79 -13.91
N GLU A 81 -6.94 -2.56 -14.14
CA GLU A 81 -5.86 -3.40 -13.66
C GLU A 81 -5.87 -3.58 -12.14
N CYS A 82 -6.10 -2.50 -11.38
CA CYS A 82 -6.27 -2.57 -9.93
C CYS A 82 -7.52 -3.38 -9.51
N ARG A 83 -8.63 -3.23 -10.22
CA ARG A 83 -9.86 -4.00 -9.98
C ARG A 83 -9.67 -5.49 -10.22
N GLU A 84 -9.00 -5.85 -11.32
CA GLU A 84 -8.70 -7.24 -11.67
C GLU A 84 -7.74 -7.87 -10.64
N PHE A 85 -6.71 -7.16 -10.24
CA PHE A 85 -5.81 -7.57 -9.17
C PHE A 85 -6.54 -7.80 -7.85
N SER A 86 -7.36 -6.83 -7.43
CA SER A 86 -8.18 -6.94 -6.22
C SER A 86 -9.06 -8.18 -6.24
N LYS A 87 -9.70 -8.46 -7.37
CA LYS A 87 -10.56 -9.62 -7.58
C LYS A 87 -9.78 -10.94 -7.55
N LYS A 88 -8.65 -10.99 -8.27
CA LYS A 88 -7.78 -12.16 -8.38
C LYS A 88 -7.24 -12.62 -7.02
N TYR A 89 -6.85 -11.67 -6.17
CA TYR A 89 -6.23 -11.95 -4.88
C TYR A 89 -7.15 -11.72 -3.68
N ASN A 90 -8.43 -11.42 -3.91
CA ASN A 90 -9.44 -11.16 -2.88
C ASN A 90 -8.97 -10.07 -1.88
N ILE A 91 -8.46 -8.94 -2.39
CA ILE A 91 -8.00 -7.84 -1.55
C ILE A 91 -9.16 -7.29 -0.73
N VAL A 92 -9.02 -7.32 0.59
CA VAL A 92 -10.08 -6.93 1.52
C VAL A 92 -10.30 -5.42 1.55
N ASN A 93 -9.21 -4.65 1.55
CA ASN A 93 -9.25 -3.20 1.65
C ASN A 93 -9.17 -2.56 0.27
N PHE A 94 -10.21 -2.76 -0.53
CA PHE A 94 -10.34 -2.17 -1.87
C PHE A 94 -11.43 -1.09 -1.87
N PHE A 95 -11.03 0.15 -2.16
CA PHE A 95 -11.88 1.33 -2.14
C PHE A 95 -12.01 1.93 -3.54
N ASP A 96 -13.05 1.53 -4.24
CA ASP A 96 -13.41 2.00 -5.57
C ASP A 96 -14.50 3.07 -5.53
N VAL A 97 -14.98 3.51 -6.67
CA VAL A 97 -16.06 4.50 -6.83
C VAL A 97 -17.25 4.16 -5.93
N GLY A 98 -17.66 5.13 -5.13
CA GLY A 98 -18.72 4.98 -4.13
C GLY A 98 -18.22 4.66 -2.71
N ALA A 99 -16.99 4.16 -2.57
CA ALA A 99 -16.36 3.89 -1.26
C ALA A 99 -14.98 4.53 -1.12
N MET A 100 -14.46 5.13 -2.20
CA MET A 100 -13.16 5.79 -2.22
C MET A 100 -13.19 7.13 -1.48
N GLY A 101 -12.03 7.60 -1.10
CA GLY A 101 -11.74 8.94 -0.58
C GLY A 101 -10.26 9.23 -0.79
N ILE A 102 -9.78 10.38 -0.33
CA ILE A 102 -8.35 10.68 -0.34
C ILE A 102 -7.62 9.63 0.51
N GLU A 103 -6.73 8.86 -0.08
CA GLU A 103 -6.13 7.66 0.54
C GLU A 103 -5.52 7.91 1.93
N HIS A 104 -4.77 9.02 2.07
CA HIS A 104 -4.12 9.37 3.33
C HIS A 104 -5.07 9.87 4.43
N ALA A 105 -6.29 10.22 4.09
CA ALA A 105 -7.37 10.53 5.04
C ALA A 105 -8.26 9.31 5.27
N LEU A 106 -8.58 8.59 4.20
CA LEU A 106 -9.50 7.45 4.23
C LEU A 106 -8.98 6.31 5.13
N LEU A 107 -7.70 5.94 5.01
CA LEU A 107 -7.17 4.80 5.76
C LEU A 107 -7.16 5.04 7.28
N PRO A 108 -6.68 6.18 7.80
CA PRO A 108 -6.81 6.50 9.23
C PRO A 108 -8.26 6.57 9.71
N GLU A 109 -9.17 7.16 8.93
CA GLU A 109 -10.60 7.24 9.27
C GLU A 109 -11.26 5.86 9.34
N LYS A 110 -10.81 4.91 8.53
CA LYS A 110 -11.25 3.50 8.56
C LYS A 110 -10.55 2.69 9.66
N GLY A 111 -9.59 3.26 10.37
CA GLY A 111 -8.81 2.55 11.39
C GLY A 111 -7.87 1.50 10.82
N LEU A 112 -7.47 1.64 9.55
CA LEU A 112 -6.54 0.73 8.88
C LEU A 112 -5.08 1.09 9.13
N THR A 113 -4.80 2.33 9.50
CA THR A 113 -3.46 2.82 9.82
C THR A 113 -3.49 3.70 11.06
N ALA A 114 -2.41 3.65 11.82
CA ALA A 114 -2.18 4.49 13.00
C ALA A 114 -0.73 5.01 13.03
N PRO A 115 -0.46 6.10 13.78
CA PRO A 115 0.91 6.58 13.93
C PRO A 115 1.84 5.50 14.51
N GLY A 116 2.94 5.22 13.81
CA GLY A 116 3.93 4.21 14.22
C GLY A 116 3.79 2.85 13.52
N GLU A 117 2.92 2.78 12.51
CA GLU A 117 2.77 1.65 11.59
C GLU A 117 3.40 1.96 10.24
#